data_b72e0f219c5b808036ad28f3c92d904e
#
_entry.id   b72e0f219c5b808036ad28f3c92d904e
#
_cell.length_a   1.000
_cell.length_b   1.000
_cell.length_c   1.000
_cell.angle_alpha   90.00
_cell.angle_beta   90.00
_cell.angle_gamma   90.00
#
_symmetry.space_group_name_H-M   'P 1'
#
loop_
_entity.id
_entity.type
_entity.pdbx_description
1 polymer ?
#
loop_
_entity_poly.entity_id
_entity_poly.type
_entity_poly.pdbx_seq_one_letter_code
_entity_poly.pdbx_strand_id
1 'polypeptide(L)'
;MAGVTRADRCPGVLRPHLAQDGAVVRVRVPGGQTTGTALGRLSRIAQEFGSGDLQLTSRASVQLRGLPDPVPICLVDAVREAGFLPSETHERVRNIVASPLTGISGGAADVRPLVVRLDAGLCADSRLARLPSRFLFALDDGRGDVSGASFDLGYRAVDDDHGWVLIGDRALGIAVWAADAVETLVDLAHQFLTANQRSGGVWHVRHLPEWARTIQGVHTVQLPHQTAGTPLGVVAGAASVHVPLALLTPAQAATVETVADGPVVITPSRGLVLPGAARHLPLLVTAGLIADPDSPWSAISACVGGPSCQKSLINTRAYATALAQTGSPLRRTHVSGCERRCGAPNGHHLDLVAPAVSELVPVAGEVR
;
A
#
# COMPACT_ATOMS: atom_id res chain seq x y z
N MET A 1 6.51 4.82 32.65
CA MET A 1 7.59 4.96 31.64
C MET A 1 7.18 6.05 30.68
N ALA A 2 7.94 7.15 30.61
CA ALA A 2 7.61 8.30 29.74
C ALA A 2 7.72 7.86 28.28
N GLY A 3 6.60 7.85 27.56
CA GLY A 3 6.56 7.56 26.14
C GLY A 3 7.31 8.65 25.38
N VAL A 4 8.46 8.29 24.82
CA VAL A 4 9.15 9.14 23.84
C VAL A 4 8.20 9.31 22.66
N THR A 5 7.59 10.46 22.52
CA THR A 5 6.84 10.87 21.33
C THR A 5 7.81 10.91 20.15
N ARG A 6 8.02 9.79 19.50
CA ARG A 6 8.81 9.73 18.27
C ARG A 6 8.11 10.58 17.22
N ALA A 7 8.78 11.60 16.72
CA ALA A 7 8.25 12.44 15.65
C ALA A 7 7.75 11.59 14.47
N ASP A 8 6.56 11.90 13.97
CA ASP A 8 5.99 11.24 12.80
C ASP A 8 6.79 11.57 11.54
N ARG A 9 7.55 10.59 11.05
CA ARG A 9 8.44 10.70 9.90
C ARG A 9 7.85 10.11 8.61
N CYS A 10 6.56 9.75 8.60
CA CYS A 10 5.94 9.29 7.37
C CYS A 10 5.84 10.45 6.38
N PRO A 11 6.37 10.30 5.17
CA PRO A 11 6.37 11.39 4.20
C PRO A 11 4.97 11.70 3.69
N GLY A 12 4.74 12.98 3.41
CA GLY A 12 3.66 13.52 2.62
C GLY A 12 4.24 14.42 1.53
N VAL A 13 3.41 15.10 0.77
CA VAL A 13 3.82 16.06 -0.26
C VAL A 13 4.30 17.36 0.38
N LEU A 14 3.55 17.84 1.38
CA LEU A 14 3.86 19.06 2.15
C LEU A 14 4.84 18.82 3.30
N ARG A 15 5.07 17.57 3.66
CA ARG A 15 6.00 17.14 4.72
C ARG A 15 6.89 16.00 4.21
N PRO A 16 7.83 16.31 3.32
CA PRO A 16 8.73 15.31 2.76
C PRO A 16 9.63 14.71 3.83
N HIS A 17 10.17 13.53 3.55
CA HIS A 17 11.23 12.91 4.33
C HIS A 17 12.54 13.04 3.58
N LEU A 18 13.56 13.64 4.21
CA LEU A 18 14.88 13.74 3.60
C LEU A 18 15.59 12.38 3.68
N ALA A 19 15.99 11.87 2.52
CA ALA A 19 16.79 10.67 2.34
C ALA A 19 18.13 11.02 1.70
N GLN A 20 19.00 10.04 1.47
CA GLN A 20 20.31 10.27 0.87
C GLN A 20 20.24 10.71 -0.59
N ASP A 21 19.22 10.24 -1.30
CA ASP A 21 18.97 10.55 -2.71
C ASP A 21 18.12 11.83 -2.92
N GLY A 22 17.82 12.57 -1.85
CA GLY A 22 16.99 13.77 -1.91
C GLY A 22 15.70 13.63 -1.08
N ALA A 23 14.76 14.53 -1.28
CA ALA A 23 13.48 14.47 -0.60
C ALA A 23 12.63 13.31 -1.15
N VAL A 24 11.85 12.72 -0.26
CA VAL A 24 10.90 11.64 -0.55
C VAL A 24 9.51 12.11 -0.16
N VAL A 25 8.57 12.08 -1.09
CA VAL A 25 7.15 12.30 -0.82
C VAL A 25 6.37 11.00 -1.00
N ARG A 26 5.25 10.89 -0.30
CA ARG A 26 4.32 9.78 -0.47
C ARG A 26 2.93 10.32 -0.74
N VAL A 27 2.41 9.94 -1.88
CA VAL A 27 1.07 10.24 -2.34
C VAL A 27 0.14 9.12 -1.90
N ARG A 28 -0.93 9.47 -1.19
CA ARG A 28 -1.95 8.50 -0.76
C ARG A 28 -2.94 8.27 -1.90
N VAL A 29 -3.24 6.99 -2.13
CA VAL A 29 -4.21 6.55 -3.13
C VAL A 29 -5.23 5.66 -2.40
N PRO A 30 -6.33 6.24 -1.88
CA PRO A 30 -7.34 5.50 -1.13
C PRO A 30 -7.87 4.30 -1.90
N GLY A 31 -7.86 3.11 -1.27
CA GLY A 31 -8.22 1.86 -1.91
C GLY A 31 -7.33 1.45 -3.10
N GLY A 32 -6.21 2.13 -3.34
CA GLY A 32 -5.39 1.97 -4.53
C GLY A 32 -6.03 2.50 -5.81
N GLN A 33 -7.19 3.17 -5.72
CA GLN A 33 -8.00 3.57 -6.88
C GLN A 33 -7.47 4.85 -7.53
N THR A 34 -7.15 4.77 -8.80
CA THR A 34 -6.67 5.89 -9.63
C THR A 34 -7.10 5.68 -11.09
N THR A 35 -6.57 6.48 -12.00
CA THR A 35 -6.75 6.32 -13.45
C THR A 35 -5.41 6.24 -14.16
N GLY A 36 -5.37 5.68 -15.37
CA GLY A 36 -4.16 5.67 -16.21
C GLY A 36 -3.61 7.07 -16.41
N THR A 37 -4.47 8.05 -16.72
CA THR A 37 -4.09 9.46 -16.90
C THR A 37 -3.49 10.09 -15.63
N ALA A 38 -4.09 9.86 -14.46
CA ALA A 38 -3.56 10.40 -13.20
C ALA A 38 -2.19 9.78 -12.87
N LEU A 39 -2.04 8.47 -13.09
CA LEU A 39 -0.77 7.77 -12.89
C LEU A 39 0.30 8.26 -13.87
N GLY A 40 -0.06 8.50 -15.15
CA GLY A 40 0.82 9.09 -16.16
C GLY A 40 1.27 10.51 -15.80
N ARG A 41 0.36 11.36 -15.28
CA ARG A 41 0.73 12.69 -14.76
C ARG A 41 1.72 12.59 -13.60
N LEU A 42 1.48 11.68 -12.66
CA LEU A 42 2.39 11.48 -11.53
C LEU A 42 3.77 10.98 -11.99
N SER A 43 3.83 10.14 -13.03
CA SER A 43 5.08 9.68 -13.66
C SER A 43 5.85 10.84 -14.30
N ARG A 44 5.18 11.75 -14.99
CA ARG A 44 5.82 12.96 -15.56
C ARG A 44 6.38 13.86 -14.46
N ILE A 45 5.66 14.05 -13.35
CA ILE A 45 6.16 14.78 -12.19
C ILE A 45 7.44 14.11 -11.62
N ALA A 46 7.45 12.77 -11.51
CA ALA A 46 8.63 12.04 -11.04
C ALA A 46 9.84 12.18 -11.98
N GLN A 47 9.60 12.25 -13.31
CA GLN A 47 10.65 12.49 -14.31
C GLN A 47 11.20 13.91 -14.26
N GLU A 48 10.33 14.88 -14.08
CA GLU A 48 10.71 16.29 -14.08
C GLU A 48 11.50 16.69 -12.81
N PHE A 49 11.06 16.19 -11.65
CA PHE A 49 11.58 16.66 -10.37
C PHE A 49 12.41 15.63 -9.59
N GLY A 50 12.38 14.36 -9.98
CA GLY A 50 12.96 13.29 -9.17
C GLY A 50 13.70 12.22 -9.95
N SER A 51 13.70 10.99 -9.40
CA SER A 51 14.40 9.85 -9.99
C SER A 51 13.76 9.27 -11.25
N GLY A 52 12.56 9.70 -11.60
CA GLY A 52 11.78 9.24 -12.75
C GLY A 52 10.82 8.09 -12.45
N ASP A 53 11.17 7.19 -11.55
CA ASP A 53 10.34 6.03 -11.23
C ASP A 53 9.27 6.34 -10.17
N LEU A 54 8.13 5.66 -10.27
CA LEU A 54 7.12 5.62 -9.23
C LEU A 54 7.30 4.39 -8.36
N GLN A 55 7.55 4.56 -7.06
CA GLN A 55 7.68 3.43 -6.14
C GLN A 55 6.34 3.07 -5.51
N LEU A 56 5.80 1.90 -5.83
CA LEU A 56 4.58 1.37 -5.23
C LEU A 56 4.84 0.86 -3.81
N THR A 57 3.85 1.00 -2.94
CA THR A 57 3.98 0.59 -1.54
C THR A 57 3.00 -0.52 -1.16
N SER A 58 3.26 -1.23 -0.07
CA SER A 58 2.34 -2.23 0.49
C SER A 58 1.02 -1.67 1.04
N ARG A 59 0.84 -0.35 1.00
CA ARG A 59 -0.40 0.34 1.35
C ARG A 59 -1.09 0.93 0.12
N ALA A 60 -0.82 0.37 -1.07
CA ALA A 60 -1.36 0.85 -2.34
C ALA A 60 -1.14 2.35 -2.59
N SER A 61 -0.09 2.93 -2.02
CA SER A 61 0.31 4.33 -2.20
C SER A 61 1.53 4.43 -3.11
N VAL A 62 1.84 5.63 -3.59
CA VAL A 62 3.00 5.88 -4.47
C VAL A 62 4.00 6.77 -3.76
N GLN A 63 5.30 6.48 -3.91
CA GLN A 63 6.38 7.36 -3.49
C GLN A 63 7.14 7.90 -4.70
N LEU A 64 7.46 9.20 -4.64
CA LEU A 64 8.41 9.88 -5.51
C LEU A 64 9.67 10.13 -4.71
N ARG A 65 10.82 9.92 -5.34
CA ARG A 65 12.14 10.00 -4.70
C ARG A 65 13.11 10.85 -5.50
N GLY A 66 14.25 11.20 -4.88
CA GLY A 66 15.27 12.01 -5.55
C GLY A 66 14.82 13.45 -5.79
N LEU A 67 13.84 13.92 -5.03
CA LEU A 67 13.27 15.24 -5.21
C LEU A 67 14.17 16.31 -4.60
N PRO A 68 14.10 17.58 -5.07
CA PRO A 68 14.77 18.70 -4.44
C PRO A 68 14.34 18.88 -2.97
N ASP A 69 15.25 19.42 -2.16
CA ASP A 69 14.96 19.87 -0.80
C ASP A 69 15.36 21.35 -0.68
N PRO A 70 14.44 22.27 -0.44
CA PRO A 70 12.99 22.06 -0.23
C PRO A 70 12.25 21.60 -1.51
N VAL A 71 11.14 20.89 -1.32
CA VAL A 71 10.24 20.50 -2.41
C VAL A 71 9.63 21.76 -3.03
N PRO A 72 9.75 21.95 -4.36
CA PRO A 72 9.22 23.16 -5.04
C PRO A 72 7.69 23.23 -4.97
N ILE A 73 7.14 24.45 -4.90
CA ILE A 73 5.70 24.65 -4.85
C ILE A 73 5.02 24.17 -6.15
N CYS A 74 5.65 24.31 -7.30
CA CYS A 74 5.14 23.82 -8.58
C CYS A 74 4.96 22.30 -8.60
N LEU A 75 5.80 21.54 -7.90
CA LEU A 75 5.61 20.08 -7.70
C LEU A 75 4.34 19.83 -6.86
N VAL A 76 4.16 20.58 -5.76
CA VAL A 76 2.97 20.44 -4.90
C VAL A 76 1.70 20.71 -5.71
N ASP A 77 1.72 21.77 -6.51
CA ASP A 77 0.59 22.16 -7.38
C ASP A 77 0.32 21.09 -8.45
N ALA A 78 1.35 20.58 -9.10
CA ALA A 78 1.22 19.51 -10.09
C ALA A 78 0.61 18.21 -9.47
N VAL A 79 1.00 17.85 -8.24
CA VAL A 79 0.41 16.70 -7.53
C VAL A 79 -1.06 16.96 -7.16
N ARG A 80 -1.39 18.20 -6.80
CA ARG A 80 -2.78 18.63 -6.53
C ARG A 80 -3.64 18.55 -7.80
N GLU A 81 -3.15 19.10 -8.92
CA GLU A 81 -3.82 19.05 -10.22
C GLU A 81 -3.97 17.63 -10.77
N ALA A 82 -3.04 16.74 -10.46
CA ALA A 82 -3.15 15.33 -10.77
C ALA A 82 -4.19 14.59 -9.91
N GLY A 83 -4.82 15.26 -8.92
CA GLY A 83 -5.90 14.72 -8.07
C GLY A 83 -5.43 13.98 -6.81
N PHE A 84 -4.14 13.99 -6.50
CA PHE A 84 -3.61 13.22 -5.37
C PHE A 84 -3.49 14.01 -4.05
N LEU A 85 -3.75 15.32 -4.06
CA LEU A 85 -3.72 16.17 -2.87
C LEU A 85 -5.05 16.93 -2.69
N PRO A 86 -6.18 16.23 -2.44
CA PRO A 86 -7.48 16.89 -2.29
C PRO A 86 -7.61 17.68 -0.97
N SER A 87 -6.77 17.38 0.03
CA SER A 87 -6.73 18.07 1.31
C SER A 87 -5.31 18.15 1.85
N GLU A 88 -4.82 19.35 2.09
CA GLU A 88 -3.47 19.61 2.61
C GLU A 88 -3.30 19.11 4.06
N THR A 89 -4.32 19.26 4.88
CA THR A 89 -4.28 18.86 6.28
C THR A 89 -4.35 17.35 6.47
N HIS A 90 -5.01 16.62 5.53
CA HIS A 90 -5.25 15.18 5.62
C HIS A 90 -4.31 14.35 4.75
N GLU A 91 -3.32 14.95 4.06
CA GLU A 91 -2.46 14.27 3.09
C GLU A 91 -1.80 12.98 3.63
N ARG A 92 -1.51 12.93 4.94
CA ARG A 92 -0.80 11.79 5.56
C ARG A 92 -1.71 10.77 6.22
N VAL A 93 -2.98 11.07 6.40
CA VAL A 93 -3.91 10.21 7.17
C VAL A 93 -4.91 9.44 6.30
N ARG A 94 -4.98 9.72 5.01
CA ARG A 94 -5.83 9.04 4.03
C ARG A 94 -5.30 7.65 3.64
N ASN A 95 -4.85 6.87 4.64
CA ASN A 95 -4.32 5.52 4.39
C ASN A 95 -5.48 4.52 4.42
N ILE A 96 -6.04 4.23 3.25
CA ILE A 96 -7.12 3.27 3.05
C ILE A 96 -6.61 2.22 2.06
N VAL A 97 -6.58 0.95 2.46
CA VAL A 97 -6.40 -0.19 1.55
C VAL A 97 -7.74 -0.87 1.34
N ALA A 98 -7.96 -1.39 0.16
CA ALA A 98 -9.16 -2.15 -0.16
C ALA A 98 -8.82 -3.39 -0.98
N SER A 99 -9.74 -4.37 -1.02
CA SER A 99 -9.62 -5.55 -1.88
C SER A 99 -9.44 -5.12 -3.33
N PRO A 100 -8.32 -5.47 -3.99
CA PRO A 100 -7.99 -4.94 -5.31
C PRO A 100 -8.95 -5.36 -6.43
N LEU A 101 -9.62 -6.50 -6.26
CA LEU A 101 -10.57 -7.04 -7.24
C LEU A 101 -12.03 -6.76 -6.89
N THR A 102 -12.29 -5.93 -5.86
CA THR A 102 -13.65 -5.57 -5.47
C THR A 102 -14.40 -4.91 -6.63
N GLY A 103 -15.63 -5.36 -6.90
CA GLY A 103 -16.46 -4.92 -8.02
C GLY A 103 -15.90 -5.30 -9.40
N ILE A 104 -14.87 -6.17 -9.48
CA ILE A 104 -14.28 -6.69 -10.71
C ILE A 104 -14.49 -8.20 -10.78
N SER A 105 -14.11 -8.92 -9.74
CA SER A 105 -14.22 -10.38 -9.69
C SER A 105 -14.33 -10.87 -8.26
N GLY A 106 -15.31 -11.72 -7.98
CA GLY A 106 -15.52 -12.34 -6.67
C GLY A 106 -15.78 -11.30 -5.56
N GLY A 107 -15.61 -11.75 -4.30
CA GLY A 107 -15.98 -10.97 -3.12
C GLY A 107 -17.47 -11.13 -2.78
N ALA A 108 -17.84 -10.70 -1.57
CA ALA A 108 -19.21 -10.71 -1.07
C ALA A 108 -19.95 -9.41 -1.42
N ALA A 109 -19.21 -8.29 -1.59
CA ALA A 109 -19.76 -6.98 -1.94
C ALA A 109 -18.75 -6.09 -2.65
N ASP A 110 -19.22 -5.05 -3.36
CA ASP A 110 -18.36 -4.00 -3.89
C ASP A 110 -18.07 -2.93 -2.83
N VAL A 111 -16.86 -2.86 -2.33
CA VAL A 111 -16.47 -1.87 -1.29
C VAL A 111 -15.91 -0.57 -1.87
N ARG A 112 -15.84 -0.38 -3.20
CA ARG A 112 -15.36 0.87 -3.82
C ARG A 112 -16.16 2.11 -3.38
N PRO A 113 -17.50 2.06 -3.28
CA PRO A 113 -18.28 3.18 -2.77
C PRO A 113 -17.93 3.53 -1.32
N LEU A 114 -17.61 2.54 -0.48
CA LEU A 114 -17.19 2.77 0.90
C LEU A 114 -15.81 3.44 0.97
N VAL A 115 -14.88 3.10 0.08
CA VAL A 115 -13.58 3.78 -0.03
C VAL A 115 -13.77 5.26 -0.29
N VAL A 116 -14.60 5.62 -1.29
CA VAL A 116 -14.86 7.02 -1.66
C VAL A 116 -15.52 7.78 -0.51
N ARG A 117 -16.54 7.19 0.12
CA ARG A 117 -17.24 7.80 1.26
C ARG A 117 -16.32 7.97 2.46
N LEU A 118 -15.46 6.99 2.78
CA LEU A 118 -14.53 7.07 3.90
C LEU A 118 -13.47 8.16 3.66
N ASP A 119 -12.91 8.23 2.46
CA ASP A 119 -11.93 9.26 2.10
C ASP A 119 -12.52 10.68 2.19
N ALA A 120 -13.74 10.86 1.69
CA ALA A 120 -14.48 12.12 1.80
C ALA A 120 -14.79 12.45 3.27
N GLY A 121 -15.23 11.48 4.07
CA GLY A 121 -15.50 11.66 5.51
C GLY A 121 -14.25 12.04 6.31
N LEU A 122 -13.11 11.40 6.01
CA LEU A 122 -11.83 11.77 6.61
C LEU A 122 -11.46 13.21 6.28
N CYS A 123 -11.57 13.63 5.02
CA CYS A 123 -11.21 14.97 4.57
C CYS A 123 -12.16 16.08 5.09
N ALA A 124 -13.40 15.74 5.36
CA ALA A 124 -14.42 16.69 5.84
C ALA A 124 -14.25 17.07 7.31
N ASP A 125 -13.56 16.26 8.12
CA ASP A 125 -13.41 16.48 9.55
C ASP A 125 -11.96 16.82 9.94
N SER A 126 -11.69 18.08 10.23
CA SER A 126 -10.37 18.59 10.61
C SER A 126 -9.75 17.90 11.83
N ARG A 127 -10.56 17.31 12.72
CA ARG A 127 -10.08 16.56 13.89
C ARG A 127 -9.32 15.29 13.45
N LEU A 128 -9.77 14.64 12.36
CA LEU A 128 -9.17 13.42 11.83
C LEU A 128 -7.80 13.64 11.18
N ALA A 129 -7.46 14.89 10.83
CA ALA A 129 -6.09 15.25 10.42
C ALA A 129 -5.04 14.96 11.51
N ARG A 130 -5.47 14.74 12.75
CA ARG A 130 -4.61 14.40 13.91
C ARG A 130 -4.33 12.90 14.06
N LEU A 131 -4.94 12.06 13.25
CA LEU A 131 -4.63 10.62 13.23
C LEU A 131 -3.12 10.43 12.97
N PRO A 132 -2.50 9.41 13.58
CA PRO A 132 -1.13 9.04 13.24
C PRO A 132 -1.02 8.73 11.75
N SER A 133 0.03 9.17 11.06
CA SER A 133 0.22 8.89 9.63
C SER A 133 0.41 7.40 9.30
N ARG A 134 0.52 6.56 10.34
CA ARG A 134 0.56 5.09 10.20
C ARG A 134 -0.80 4.46 10.43
N PHE A 135 -1.78 5.21 10.91
CA PHE A 135 -3.14 4.72 11.06
C PHE A 135 -3.67 4.23 9.71
N LEU A 136 -4.17 3.02 9.66
CA LEU A 136 -4.55 2.32 8.45
C LEU A 136 -5.99 1.83 8.55
N PHE A 137 -6.78 2.18 7.55
CA PHE A 137 -8.08 1.58 7.30
C PHE A 137 -7.96 0.45 6.29
N ALA A 138 -8.67 -0.66 6.50
CA ALA A 138 -8.72 -1.78 5.57
C ALA A 138 -10.17 -2.12 5.22
N LEU A 139 -10.54 -2.06 3.94
CA LEU A 139 -11.88 -2.39 3.46
C LEU A 139 -11.82 -3.69 2.65
N ASP A 140 -12.31 -4.76 3.24
CA ASP A 140 -12.29 -6.12 2.69
C ASP A 140 -13.68 -6.46 2.11
N ASP A 141 -13.71 -6.88 0.87
CA ASP A 141 -14.93 -7.25 0.16
C ASP A 141 -15.46 -8.66 0.52
N GLY A 142 -14.97 -9.23 1.62
CA GLY A 142 -15.35 -10.54 2.11
C GLY A 142 -14.34 -11.65 1.81
N ARG A 143 -13.41 -11.46 0.84
CA ARG A 143 -12.43 -12.50 0.47
C ARG A 143 -11.23 -12.61 1.42
N GLY A 144 -10.94 -11.62 2.25
CA GLY A 144 -9.86 -11.67 3.22
C GLY A 144 -8.48 -11.30 2.69
N ASP A 145 -8.37 -10.72 1.51
CA ASP A 145 -7.09 -10.43 0.84
C ASP A 145 -6.36 -9.18 1.38
N VAL A 146 -7.07 -8.27 2.04
CA VAL A 146 -6.48 -7.12 2.73
C VAL A 146 -6.48 -7.27 4.25
N SER A 147 -7.19 -8.25 4.79
CA SER A 147 -7.24 -8.50 6.24
C SER A 147 -5.90 -8.98 6.83
N GLY A 148 -4.91 -9.35 5.99
CA GLY A 148 -3.51 -9.58 6.38
C GLY A 148 -2.70 -8.34 6.68
N ALA A 149 -3.17 -7.16 6.26
CA ALA A 149 -2.56 -5.91 6.64
C ALA A 149 -2.70 -5.68 8.15
N SER A 150 -1.65 -5.15 8.78
CA SER A 150 -1.74 -4.70 10.17
C SER A 150 -2.48 -3.37 10.17
N PHE A 151 -3.82 -3.41 10.16
CA PHE A 151 -4.69 -2.23 10.13
C PHE A 151 -5.11 -1.81 11.54
N ASP A 152 -5.67 -0.61 11.65
CA ASP A 152 -6.18 -0.04 12.89
C ASP A 152 -7.70 -0.17 13.00
N LEU A 153 -8.40 0.22 11.95
CA LEU A 153 -9.84 0.00 11.79
C LEU A 153 -10.09 -0.63 10.43
N GLY A 154 -11.07 -1.51 10.32
CA GLY A 154 -11.40 -2.15 9.07
C GLY A 154 -12.88 -2.38 8.89
N TYR A 155 -13.29 -2.68 7.68
CA TYR A 155 -14.59 -3.22 7.34
C TYR A 155 -14.39 -4.50 6.57
N ARG A 156 -15.22 -5.51 6.82
CA ARG A 156 -15.29 -6.71 6.02
C ARG A 156 -16.72 -7.03 5.68
N ALA A 157 -17.01 -7.08 4.40
CA ALA A 157 -18.32 -7.47 3.88
C ALA A 157 -18.63 -8.95 4.23
N VAL A 158 -19.88 -9.21 4.56
CA VAL A 158 -20.48 -10.55 4.68
C VAL A 158 -21.36 -10.80 3.45
N ASP A 159 -22.10 -9.79 3.05
CA ASP A 159 -22.91 -9.69 1.85
C ASP A 159 -23.02 -8.22 1.41
N ASP A 160 -23.88 -7.90 0.44
CA ASP A 160 -24.06 -6.54 -0.07
C ASP A 160 -24.56 -5.56 0.99
N ASP A 161 -25.34 -6.02 1.96
CA ASP A 161 -26.01 -5.18 2.95
C ASP A 161 -25.34 -5.19 4.33
N HIS A 162 -24.56 -6.22 4.66
CA HIS A 162 -24.03 -6.44 6.00
C HIS A 162 -22.52 -6.67 5.99
N GLY A 163 -21.89 -6.30 7.12
CA GLY A 163 -20.48 -6.58 7.35
C GLY A 163 -20.08 -6.39 8.80
N TRP A 164 -18.79 -6.50 9.03
CA TRP A 164 -18.16 -6.29 10.32
C TRP A 164 -17.24 -5.08 10.24
N VAL A 165 -17.43 -4.10 11.12
CA VAL A 165 -16.40 -3.12 11.42
C VAL A 165 -15.42 -3.74 12.42
N LEU A 166 -14.15 -3.85 12.02
CA LEU A 166 -13.10 -4.54 12.74
C LEU A 166 -12.19 -3.54 13.48
N ILE A 167 -11.74 -3.91 14.68
CA ILE A 167 -10.94 -3.06 15.54
C ILE A 167 -9.61 -3.75 15.83
N GLY A 168 -8.52 -3.11 15.42
CA GLY A 168 -7.17 -3.62 15.63
C GLY A 168 -6.80 -4.76 14.69
N ASP A 169 -6.68 -5.98 15.23
CA ASP A 169 -6.10 -7.13 14.54
C ASP A 169 -7.12 -8.19 14.10
N ARG A 170 -8.39 -7.81 13.87
CA ARG A 170 -9.41 -8.74 13.35
C ARG A 170 -10.10 -9.64 14.39
N ALA A 171 -9.71 -9.60 15.66
CA ALA A 171 -10.33 -10.41 16.70
C ALA A 171 -11.59 -9.77 17.29
N LEU A 172 -11.74 -8.46 17.15
CA LEU A 172 -12.86 -7.68 17.67
C LEU A 172 -13.61 -7.00 16.53
N GLY A 173 -14.94 -7.05 16.56
CA GLY A 173 -15.77 -6.44 15.54
C GLY A 173 -17.15 -6.06 16.00
N ILE A 174 -17.78 -5.15 15.26
CA ILE A 174 -19.18 -4.70 15.42
C ILE A 174 -19.91 -5.09 14.15
N ALA A 175 -21.03 -5.80 14.27
CA ALA A 175 -21.91 -6.07 13.15
C ALA A 175 -22.62 -4.77 12.73
N VAL A 176 -22.56 -4.45 11.44
CA VAL A 176 -23.15 -3.23 10.89
C VAL A 176 -23.85 -3.46 9.57
N TRP A 177 -24.81 -2.60 9.25
CA TRP A 177 -25.25 -2.44 7.87
C TRP A 177 -24.13 -1.81 7.05
N ALA A 178 -23.95 -2.20 5.80
CA ALA A 178 -22.93 -1.63 4.90
C ALA A 178 -23.12 -0.10 4.74
N ALA A 179 -24.37 0.36 4.78
CA ALA A 179 -24.70 1.79 4.74
C ALA A 179 -24.08 2.59 5.91
N ASP A 180 -24.00 1.99 7.10
CA ASP A 180 -23.54 2.64 8.34
C ASP A 180 -22.03 2.41 8.60
N ALA A 181 -21.39 1.59 7.80
CA ALA A 181 -19.99 1.17 8.02
C ALA A 181 -19.03 2.37 8.08
N VAL A 182 -19.18 3.35 7.19
CA VAL A 182 -18.28 4.52 7.14
C VAL A 182 -18.48 5.42 8.34
N GLU A 183 -19.73 5.67 8.76
CA GLU A 183 -20.03 6.46 9.96
C GLU A 183 -19.43 5.80 11.20
N THR A 184 -19.61 4.49 11.35
CA THR A 184 -19.02 3.71 12.45
C THR A 184 -17.49 3.79 12.46
N LEU A 185 -16.83 3.69 11.30
CA LEU A 185 -15.38 3.81 11.19
C LEU A 185 -14.88 5.20 11.59
N VAL A 186 -15.58 6.25 11.17
CA VAL A 186 -15.26 7.65 11.51
C VAL A 186 -15.45 7.89 13.02
N ASP A 187 -16.54 7.43 13.60
CA ASP A 187 -16.80 7.55 15.04
C ASP A 187 -15.75 6.81 15.87
N LEU A 188 -15.37 5.61 15.47
CA LEU A 188 -14.28 4.87 16.12
C LEU A 188 -12.93 5.58 16.00
N ALA A 189 -12.64 6.23 14.87
CA ALA A 189 -11.45 7.05 14.72
C ALA A 189 -11.42 8.24 15.67
N HIS A 190 -12.56 8.90 15.92
CA HIS A 190 -12.70 9.94 16.94
C HIS A 190 -12.50 9.42 18.37
N GLN A 191 -13.12 8.28 18.68
CA GLN A 191 -12.93 7.65 19.98
C GLN A 191 -11.45 7.26 20.19
N PHE A 192 -10.78 6.73 19.16
CA PHE A 192 -9.35 6.45 19.21
C PHE A 192 -8.55 7.72 19.48
N LEU A 193 -8.81 8.84 18.79
CA LEU A 193 -8.09 10.11 19.04
C LEU A 193 -8.24 10.57 20.48
N THR A 194 -9.45 10.44 21.06
CA THR A 194 -9.73 10.80 22.45
C THR A 194 -8.96 9.90 23.43
N ALA A 195 -8.97 8.59 23.19
CA ALA A 195 -8.24 7.63 24.01
C ALA A 195 -6.72 7.80 23.87
N ASN A 196 -6.24 8.07 22.65
CA ASN A 196 -4.84 8.27 22.34
C ASN A 196 -4.24 9.48 23.06
N GLN A 197 -4.97 10.58 23.16
CA GLN A 197 -4.55 11.76 23.94
C GLN A 197 -4.34 11.44 25.42
N ARG A 198 -5.20 10.62 26.01
CA ARG A 198 -5.11 10.21 27.42
C ARG A 198 -3.97 9.24 27.69
N SER A 199 -3.50 8.52 26.66
CA SER A 199 -2.47 7.47 26.75
C SER A 199 -1.06 7.95 26.44
N GLY A 200 -0.84 9.25 26.25
CA GLY A 200 0.48 9.81 25.92
C GLY A 200 0.92 9.64 24.46
N GLY A 201 0.01 9.26 23.57
CA GLY A 201 0.23 9.16 22.12
C GLY A 201 0.78 7.80 21.69
N VAL A 202 -0.02 7.02 20.96
CA VAL A 202 0.38 5.76 20.33
C VAL A 202 0.13 5.80 18.82
N TRP A 203 0.77 4.88 18.09
CA TRP A 203 0.70 4.85 16.63
C TRP A 203 -0.44 3.99 16.09
N HIS A 204 -0.92 3.02 16.87
CA HIS A 204 -1.84 1.98 16.43
C HIS A 204 -2.85 1.63 17.52
N VAL A 205 -4.06 1.26 17.10
CA VAL A 205 -5.14 0.77 17.96
C VAL A 205 -4.70 -0.43 18.82
N ARG A 206 -3.90 -1.32 18.28
CA ARG A 206 -3.36 -2.48 19.03
C ARG A 206 -2.55 -2.13 20.28
N HIS A 207 -2.10 -0.87 20.40
CA HIS A 207 -1.42 -0.41 21.60
C HIS A 207 -2.39 0.14 22.67
N LEU A 208 -3.70 0.11 22.38
CA LEU A 208 -4.79 0.48 23.29
C LEU A 208 -5.81 -0.67 23.43
N PRO A 209 -5.39 -1.88 23.82
CA PRO A 209 -6.29 -3.03 23.82
C PRO A 209 -7.46 -2.86 24.78
N GLU A 210 -7.25 -2.19 25.92
CA GLU A 210 -8.32 -1.94 26.89
C GLU A 210 -9.39 -1.01 26.33
N TRP A 211 -8.99 0.04 25.60
CA TRP A 211 -9.95 0.91 24.91
C TRP A 211 -10.81 0.13 23.93
N ALA A 212 -10.18 -0.71 23.09
CA ALA A 212 -10.90 -1.51 22.10
C ALA A 212 -11.99 -2.40 22.72
N ARG A 213 -11.76 -2.89 23.93
CA ARG A 213 -12.74 -3.71 24.67
C ARG A 213 -13.88 -2.91 25.33
N THR A 214 -13.71 -1.61 25.50
CA THR A 214 -14.75 -0.75 26.11
C THR A 214 -15.78 -0.26 25.09
N ILE A 215 -15.58 -0.51 23.80
CA ILE A 215 -16.48 -0.07 22.75
C ILE A 215 -17.77 -0.90 22.81
N GLN A 216 -18.90 -0.23 22.78
CA GLN A 216 -20.20 -0.91 22.84
C GLN A 216 -20.46 -1.73 21.56
N GLY A 217 -21.11 -2.88 21.72
CA GLY A 217 -21.45 -3.76 20.59
C GLY A 217 -20.29 -4.53 20.00
N VAL A 218 -19.12 -4.47 20.65
CA VAL A 218 -17.96 -5.25 20.20
C VAL A 218 -18.08 -6.71 20.64
N HIS A 219 -17.86 -7.60 19.69
CA HIS A 219 -17.83 -9.02 19.88
C HIS A 219 -16.52 -9.62 19.39
N THR A 220 -16.14 -10.80 19.90
CA THR A 220 -15.08 -11.59 19.30
C THR A 220 -15.58 -12.14 17.97
N VAL A 221 -14.82 -11.89 16.90
CA VAL A 221 -15.16 -12.29 15.54
C VAL A 221 -14.18 -13.33 15.06
N GLN A 222 -14.72 -14.46 14.55
CA GLN A 222 -13.92 -15.42 13.81
C GLN A 222 -14.03 -15.11 12.32
N LEU A 223 -12.95 -14.62 11.73
CA LEU A 223 -12.90 -14.33 10.31
C LEU A 223 -12.36 -15.54 9.55
N PRO A 224 -12.91 -15.86 8.37
CA PRO A 224 -12.38 -16.90 7.50
C PRO A 224 -10.91 -16.63 7.15
N HIS A 225 -10.20 -17.69 6.77
CA HIS A 225 -8.80 -17.61 6.38
C HIS A 225 -8.56 -16.58 5.28
N GLN A 226 -7.35 -15.98 5.31
CA GLN A 226 -6.90 -15.05 4.27
C GLN A 226 -6.75 -15.78 2.94
N THR A 227 -7.24 -15.19 1.87
CA THR A 227 -6.89 -15.62 0.52
C THR A 227 -5.47 -15.19 0.15
N ALA A 228 -4.87 -15.90 -0.79
CA ALA A 228 -3.62 -15.47 -1.42
C ALA A 228 -3.79 -14.07 -2.02
N GLY A 229 -2.66 -13.37 -2.21
CA GLY A 229 -2.65 -12.02 -2.81
C GLY A 229 -3.36 -11.94 -4.16
N THR A 230 -3.39 -10.76 -4.76
CA THR A 230 -4.04 -10.52 -6.06
C THR A 230 -3.46 -11.45 -7.13
N PRO A 231 -4.27 -12.30 -7.80
CA PRO A 231 -3.80 -13.18 -8.87
C PRO A 231 -3.27 -12.35 -10.04
N LEU A 232 -2.29 -12.88 -10.77
CA LEU A 232 -1.70 -12.26 -11.96
C LEU A 232 -2.30 -12.84 -13.24
N GLY A 233 -2.17 -12.12 -14.34
CA GLY A 233 -2.70 -12.50 -15.64
C GLY A 233 -4.06 -11.89 -15.94
N VAL A 234 -4.91 -12.63 -16.65
CA VAL A 234 -6.28 -12.20 -16.95
C VAL A 234 -7.22 -12.65 -15.84
N VAL A 235 -7.92 -11.69 -15.24
CA VAL A 235 -8.88 -11.94 -14.15
C VAL A 235 -10.19 -11.23 -14.48
N ALA A 236 -11.24 -11.98 -14.82
CA ALA A 236 -12.58 -11.45 -15.13
C ALA A 236 -12.54 -10.24 -16.12
N GLY A 237 -11.75 -10.36 -17.18
CA GLY A 237 -11.61 -9.29 -18.17
C GLY A 237 -10.65 -8.16 -17.79
N ALA A 238 -10.12 -8.15 -16.57
CA ALA A 238 -9.06 -7.24 -16.16
C ALA A 238 -7.67 -7.82 -16.50
N ALA A 239 -6.70 -6.94 -16.75
CA ALA A 239 -5.28 -7.28 -16.73
C ALA A 239 -4.73 -7.04 -15.33
N SER A 240 -4.17 -8.07 -14.70
CA SER A 240 -3.52 -7.99 -13.39
C SER A 240 -2.03 -8.27 -13.54
N VAL A 241 -1.20 -7.32 -13.15
CA VAL A 241 0.26 -7.38 -13.34
C VAL A 241 1.02 -6.99 -12.08
N HIS A 242 2.16 -7.64 -11.87
CA HIS A 242 3.12 -7.24 -10.85
C HIS A 242 4.14 -6.25 -11.43
N VAL A 243 4.55 -5.28 -10.61
CA VAL A 243 5.58 -4.30 -10.96
C VAL A 243 6.91 -4.75 -10.34
N PRO A 244 7.92 -5.10 -11.16
CA PRO A 244 9.21 -5.59 -10.66
C PRO A 244 9.81 -4.65 -9.61
N LEU A 245 10.21 -5.21 -8.47
CA LEU A 245 10.77 -4.47 -7.33
C LEU A 245 9.92 -3.27 -6.86
N ALA A 246 8.63 -3.25 -7.23
CA ALA A 246 7.70 -2.15 -6.97
C ALA A 246 8.10 -0.81 -7.62
N LEU A 247 8.90 -0.82 -8.67
CA LEU A 247 9.34 0.34 -9.41
C LEU A 247 8.65 0.39 -10.77
N LEU A 248 7.64 1.24 -10.87
CA LEU A 248 6.96 1.52 -12.13
C LEU A 248 7.78 2.57 -12.90
N THR A 249 8.40 2.12 -13.98
CA THR A 249 9.22 3.00 -14.83
C THR A 249 8.37 3.96 -15.67
N PRO A 250 8.93 5.05 -16.19
CA PRO A 250 8.22 5.96 -17.08
C PRO A 250 7.59 5.27 -18.30
N ALA A 251 8.30 4.33 -18.92
CA ALA A 251 7.81 3.57 -20.07
C ALA A 251 6.62 2.67 -19.69
N GLN A 252 6.69 2.01 -18.55
CA GLN A 252 5.57 1.21 -18.02
C GLN A 252 4.37 2.08 -17.68
N ALA A 253 4.57 3.23 -17.03
CA ALA A 253 3.50 4.17 -16.70
C ALA A 253 2.82 4.72 -17.96
N ALA A 254 3.58 5.05 -19.00
CA ALA A 254 3.05 5.48 -20.29
C ALA A 254 2.24 4.38 -20.99
N THR A 255 2.70 3.12 -20.92
CA THR A 255 1.92 1.98 -21.43
C THR A 255 0.62 1.81 -20.68
N VAL A 256 0.65 1.89 -19.33
CA VAL A 256 -0.56 1.82 -18.50
C VAL A 256 -1.52 2.97 -18.86
N GLU A 257 -1.03 4.20 -19.02
CA GLU A 257 -1.85 5.36 -19.42
C GLU A 257 -2.53 5.13 -20.79
N THR A 258 -1.81 4.49 -21.73
CA THR A 258 -2.32 4.24 -23.08
C THR A 258 -3.39 3.14 -23.12
N VAL A 259 -3.23 2.08 -22.31
CA VAL A 259 -4.11 0.90 -22.38
C VAL A 259 -5.27 0.91 -21.38
N ALA A 260 -5.23 1.80 -20.40
CA ALA A 260 -6.27 1.89 -19.37
C ALA A 260 -7.40 2.83 -19.83
N ASP A 261 -8.47 2.26 -20.34
CA ASP A 261 -9.68 3.02 -20.74
C ASP A 261 -10.53 3.49 -19.53
N GLY A 262 -10.09 3.20 -18.29
CA GLY A 262 -10.86 3.47 -17.08
C GLY A 262 -10.01 3.46 -15.82
N PRO A 263 -10.55 2.94 -14.71
CA PRO A 263 -9.84 2.91 -13.45
C PRO A 263 -8.61 1.99 -13.51
N VAL A 264 -7.61 2.34 -12.72
CA VAL A 264 -6.42 1.53 -12.42
C VAL A 264 -6.38 1.34 -10.91
N VAL A 265 -6.16 0.11 -10.46
CA VAL A 265 -6.04 -0.19 -9.03
C VAL A 265 -4.59 -0.55 -8.72
N ILE A 266 -3.95 0.23 -7.87
CA ILE A 266 -2.65 -0.11 -7.28
C ILE A 266 -2.90 -1.12 -6.16
N THR A 267 -2.22 -2.26 -6.19
CA THR A 267 -2.46 -3.32 -5.22
C THR A 267 -1.50 -3.25 -4.01
N PRO A 268 -1.91 -3.73 -2.82
CA PRO A 268 -0.99 -3.90 -1.69
C PRO A 268 0.18 -4.86 -1.98
N SER A 269 0.02 -5.76 -2.95
CA SER A 269 1.08 -6.63 -3.48
C SER A 269 2.04 -5.91 -4.44
N ARG A 270 1.89 -4.58 -4.59
CA ARG A 270 2.74 -3.71 -5.43
C ARG A 270 2.62 -4.03 -6.93
N GLY A 271 1.44 -4.38 -7.34
CA GLY A 271 1.05 -4.59 -8.74
C GLY A 271 -0.02 -3.58 -9.16
N LEU A 272 -0.57 -3.81 -10.33
CA LEU A 272 -1.66 -3.02 -10.91
C LEU A 272 -2.76 -3.96 -11.39
N VAL A 273 -4.02 -3.56 -11.23
CA VAL A 273 -5.17 -4.17 -11.87
C VAL A 273 -5.82 -3.12 -12.79
N LEU A 274 -6.02 -3.49 -14.05
CA LEU A 274 -6.60 -2.65 -15.08
C LEU A 274 -7.90 -3.32 -15.56
N PRO A 275 -9.07 -2.92 -15.04
CA PRO A 275 -10.36 -3.46 -15.49
C PRO A 275 -10.58 -3.24 -16.99
N GLY A 276 -11.12 -4.24 -17.68
CA GLY A 276 -11.39 -4.17 -19.12
C GLY A 276 -10.16 -4.26 -20.04
N ALA A 277 -8.95 -4.27 -19.48
CA ALA A 277 -7.72 -4.24 -20.27
C ALA A 277 -7.11 -5.63 -20.57
N ALA A 278 -7.84 -6.73 -20.39
CA ALA A 278 -7.33 -8.09 -20.63
C ALA A 278 -6.69 -8.25 -22.02
N ARG A 279 -7.28 -7.65 -23.07
CA ARG A 279 -6.76 -7.68 -24.46
C ARG A 279 -5.39 -7.02 -24.59
N HIS A 280 -5.04 -6.11 -23.68
CA HIS A 280 -3.79 -5.36 -23.69
C HIS A 280 -2.70 -5.98 -22.80
N LEU A 281 -2.96 -7.12 -22.17
CA LEU A 281 -1.97 -7.82 -21.32
C LEU A 281 -0.64 -8.05 -22.04
N PRO A 282 -0.59 -8.47 -23.35
CA PRO A 282 0.67 -8.61 -24.05
C PRO A 282 1.51 -7.33 -24.15
N LEU A 283 0.87 -6.16 -24.30
CA LEU A 283 1.56 -4.85 -24.33
C LEU A 283 2.16 -4.53 -22.97
N LEU A 284 1.42 -4.78 -21.87
CA LEU A 284 1.91 -4.59 -20.52
C LEU A 284 3.12 -5.48 -20.21
N VAL A 285 3.08 -6.74 -20.65
CA VAL A 285 4.20 -7.69 -20.52
C VAL A 285 5.41 -7.24 -21.36
N THR A 286 5.19 -6.78 -22.59
CA THR A 286 6.26 -6.23 -23.44
C THR A 286 6.93 -5.00 -22.82
N ALA A 287 6.17 -4.19 -22.07
CA ALA A 287 6.72 -3.08 -21.29
C ALA A 287 7.49 -3.52 -20.03
N GLY A 288 7.57 -4.82 -19.75
CA GLY A 288 8.30 -5.38 -18.61
C GLY A 288 7.48 -5.51 -17.31
N LEU A 289 6.14 -5.45 -17.40
CA LEU A 289 5.26 -5.83 -16.30
C LEU A 289 5.05 -7.35 -16.29
N ILE A 290 4.85 -7.92 -15.12
CA ILE A 290 4.82 -9.38 -14.94
C ILE A 290 3.37 -9.85 -14.79
N ALA A 291 2.96 -10.75 -15.68
CA ALA A 291 1.65 -11.39 -15.65
C ALA A 291 1.69 -12.86 -15.21
N ASP A 292 2.88 -13.45 -15.19
CA ASP A 292 3.10 -14.84 -14.80
C ASP A 292 3.32 -14.93 -13.27
N PRO A 293 2.47 -15.66 -12.52
CA PRO A 293 2.65 -15.86 -11.10
C PRO A 293 3.92 -16.67 -10.76
N ASP A 294 4.39 -17.52 -11.66
CA ASP A 294 5.58 -18.35 -11.49
C ASP A 294 6.88 -17.62 -11.85
N SER A 295 6.78 -16.40 -12.35
CA SER A 295 7.95 -15.57 -12.63
C SER A 295 8.78 -15.33 -11.37
N PRO A 296 10.13 -15.45 -11.42
CA PRO A 296 10.99 -15.08 -10.28
C PRO A 296 10.73 -13.67 -9.76
N TRP A 297 10.33 -12.74 -10.63
CA TRP A 297 10.00 -11.36 -10.26
C TRP A 297 8.79 -11.23 -9.33
N SER A 298 7.84 -12.16 -9.36
CA SER A 298 6.68 -12.17 -8.47
C SER A 298 7.03 -12.58 -7.05
N ALA A 299 8.10 -13.34 -6.89
CA ALA A 299 8.56 -13.87 -5.60
C ALA A 299 9.60 -12.97 -4.91
N ILE A 300 10.22 -12.01 -5.62
CA ILE A 300 11.31 -11.20 -5.08
C ILE A 300 10.87 -9.78 -4.77
N SER A 301 11.38 -9.26 -3.65
CA SER A 301 11.22 -7.87 -3.25
C SER A 301 12.53 -7.33 -2.67
N ALA A 302 12.73 -6.02 -2.69
CA ALA A 302 13.89 -5.39 -2.12
C ALA A 302 13.54 -4.09 -1.39
N CYS A 303 14.32 -3.73 -0.39
CA CYS A 303 14.31 -2.37 0.13
C CYS A 303 14.96 -1.42 -0.88
N VAL A 304 14.93 -0.12 -0.62
CA VAL A 304 15.49 0.88 -1.56
C VAL A 304 17.00 0.69 -1.79
N GLY A 305 17.74 0.27 -0.77
CA GLY A 305 19.17 -0.04 -0.85
C GLY A 305 20.09 1.15 -1.14
N GLY A 306 21.37 0.86 -1.28
CA GLY A 306 22.34 1.83 -1.79
C GLY A 306 22.20 2.03 -3.31
N PRO A 307 22.58 3.22 -3.84
CA PRO A 307 23.11 4.38 -3.11
C PRO A 307 22.06 5.27 -2.43
N SER A 308 20.76 5.03 -2.63
CA SER A 308 19.67 5.89 -2.13
C SER A 308 19.40 5.79 -0.62
N CYS A 309 20.05 4.85 0.08
CA CYS A 309 19.93 4.67 1.52
C CYS A 309 21.28 4.60 2.21
N GLN A 310 21.59 5.61 3.02
CA GLN A 310 22.87 5.69 3.79
C GLN A 310 23.11 4.49 4.72
N LYS A 311 22.04 3.81 5.15
CA LYS A 311 22.17 2.65 6.05
C LYS A 311 22.36 1.33 5.33
N SER A 312 22.26 1.34 4.02
CA SER A 312 22.40 0.14 3.22
C SER A 312 23.87 -0.18 2.98
N LEU A 313 24.25 -1.42 3.21
CA LEU A 313 25.60 -1.92 2.95
C LEU A 313 25.77 -2.38 1.50
N ILE A 314 24.66 -2.56 0.76
CA ILE A 314 24.68 -3.07 -0.62
C ILE A 314 23.66 -2.33 -1.50
N ASN A 315 23.80 -2.48 -2.82
CA ASN A 315 22.75 -2.15 -3.77
C ASN A 315 21.75 -3.31 -3.84
N THR A 316 20.71 -3.25 -3.01
CA THR A 316 19.71 -4.31 -2.88
C THR A 316 18.91 -4.55 -4.15
N ARG A 317 18.65 -3.50 -4.93
CA ARG A 317 17.90 -3.61 -6.18
C ARG A 317 18.72 -4.31 -7.26
N ALA A 318 20.00 -3.96 -7.40
CA ALA A 318 20.90 -4.65 -8.34
C ALA A 318 21.06 -6.13 -7.94
N TYR A 319 21.21 -6.43 -6.67
CA TYR A 319 21.27 -7.80 -6.18
C TYR A 319 19.98 -8.58 -6.46
N ALA A 320 18.81 -8.00 -6.14
CA ALA A 320 17.52 -8.62 -6.39
C ALA A 320 17.26 -8.84 -7.89
N THR A 321 17.69 -7.90 -8.73
CA THR A 321 17.62 -8.02 -10.20
C THR A 321 18.47 -9.19 -10.68
N ALA A 322 19.72 -9.27 -10.25
CA ALA A 322 20.60 -10.39 -10.62
C ALA A 322 20.02 -11.73 -10.19
N LEU A 323 19.48 -11.81 -8.97
CA LEU A 323 18.84 -13.02 -8.46
C LEU A 323 17.59 -13.40 -9.28
N ALA A 324 16.72 -12.46 -9.64
CA ALA A 324 15.56 -12.73 -10.49
C ALA A 324 15.95 -13.20 -11.89
N GLN A 325 17.05 -12.68 -12.44
CA GLN A 325 17.57 -13.04 -13.76
C GLN A 325 18.19 -14.44 -13.85
N THR A 326 18.50 -15.08 -12.71
CA THR A 326 18.94 -16.48 -12.72
C THR A 326 17.88 -17.42 -13.29
N GLY A 327 16.62 -16.99 -13.35
CA GLY A 327 15.50 -17.80 -13.85
C GLY A 327 15.08 -18.96 -12.93
N SER A 328 15.76 -19.14 -11.81
CA SER A 328 15.41 -20.20 -10.84
C SER A 328 14.12 -19.88 -10.11
N PRO A 329 13.23 -20.86 -9.86
CA PRO A 329 12.08 -20.66 -9.02
C PRO A 329 12.51 -20.14 -7.64
N LEU A 330 12.07 -18.94 -7.29
CA LEU A 330 12.40 -18.33 -6.00
C LEU A 330 11.29 -18.62 -4.99
N ARG A 331 11.68 -18.98 -3.77
CA ARG A 331 10.78 -18.79 -2.64
C ARG A 331 10.58 -17.29 -2.46
N ARG A 332 9.45 -16.89 -1.88
CA ARG A 332 9.21 -15.49 -1.52
C ARG A 332 10.41 -14.93 -0.76
N THR A 333 11.14 -13.99 -1.37
CA THR A 333 12.43 -13.50 -0.90
C THR A 333 12.40 -11.99 -0.74
N HIS A 334 12.99 -11.48 0.34
CA HIS A 334 13.19 -10.05 0.54
C HIS A 334 14.66 -9.72 0.71
N VAL A 335 15.19 -8.81 -0.14
CA VAL A 335 16.57 -8.35 -0.08
C VAL A 335 16.64 -7.03 0.67
N SER A 336 17.34 -7.01 1.80
CA SER A 336 17.53 -5.84 2.65
C SER A 336 18.98 -5.43 2.72
N GLY A 337 19.26 -4.12 2.70
CA GLY A 337 20.61 -3.59 2.85
C GLY A 337 21.07 -3.45 4.29
N CYS A 338 20.21 -3.67 5.28
CA CYS A 338 20.52 -3.61 6.70
C CYS A 338 19.40 -4.26 7.54
N GLU A 339 19.64 -4.46 8.84
CA GLU A 339 18.72 -5.07 9.79
C GLU A 339 17.35 -4.37 9.97
N ARG A 340 17.16 -3.21 9.38
CA ARG A 340 15.85 -2.53 9.38
C ARG A 340 14.79 -3.24 8.54
N ARG A 341 15.20 -4.04 7.56
CA ARG A 341 14.32 -4.83 6.67
C ARG A 341 13.16 -4.01 6.11
N CYS A 342 13.46 -2.78 5.63
CA CYS A 342 12.45 -1.85 5.15
C CYS A 342 11.68 -2.42 3.96
N GLY A 343 10.35 -2.54 4.10
CA GLY A 343 9.50 -3.05 3.04
C GLY A 343 9.40 -4.57 2.99
N ALA A 344 9.91 -5.29 3.99
CA ALA A 344 9.73 -6.73 4.10
C ALA A 344 8.22 -7.09 4.03
N PRO A 345 7.86 -8.14 3.30
CA PRO A 345 6.48 -8.60 3.21
C PRO A 345 6.02 -9.23 4.53
N ASN A 346 4.71 -9.21 4.77
CA ASN A 346 4.13 -9.98 5.86
C ASN A 346 4.16 -11.50 5.54
N GLY A 347 4.20 -12.34 6.58
CA GLY A 347 4.21 -13.79 6.45
C GLY A 347 5.58 -14.38 6.09
N HIS A 348 5.60 -15.68 5.83
CA HIS A 348 6.84 -16.42 5.59
C HIS A 348 7.55 -15.95 4.32
N HIS A 349 8.82 -15.61 4.44
CA HIS A 349 9.71 -15.25 3.33
C HIS A 349 11.17 -15.49 3.76
N LEU A 350 12.05 -15.61 2.78
CA LEU A 350 13.49 -15.64 2.99
C LEU A 350 13.99 -14.19 3.10
N ASP A 351 14.62 -13.84 4.21
CA ASP A 351 15.31 -12.58 4.41
C ASP A 351 16.78 -12.70 4.00
N LEU A 352 17.19 -11.92 3.01
CA LEU A 352 18.60 -11.74 2.64
C LEU A 352 19.03 -10.35 3.11
N VAL A 353 19.77 -10.31 4.23
CA VAL A 353 20.20 -9.06 4.84
C VAL A 353 21.65 -8.79 4.49
N ALA A 354 21.91 -7.75 3.68
CA ALA A 354 23.21 -7.36 3.18
C ALA A 354 24.06 -8.56 2.65
N PRO A 355 23.48 -9.43 1.78
CA PRO A 355 24.19 -10.61 1.29
C PRO A 355 25.43 -10.20 0.49
N ALA A 356 26.50 -11.00 0.57
CA ALA A 356 27.66 -10.80 -0.27
C ALA A 356 27.34 -11.14 -1.74
N VAL A 357 27.95 -10.42 -2.68
CA VAL A 357 27.72 -10.65 -4.12
C VAL A 357 28.15 -12.06 -4.55
N SER A 358 29.06 -12.69 -3.82
CA SER A 358 29.50 -14.08 -4.01
C SER A 358 28.44 -15.11 -3.58
N GLU A 359 27.36 -14.70 -2.90
CA GLU A 359 26.27 -15.57 -2.41
C GLU A 359 25.08 -15.62 -3.39
N LEU A 360 25.25 -15.23 -4.65
CA LEU A 360 24.26 -15.37 -5.73
C LEU A 360 24.01 -16.83 -6.14
N VAL A 361 24.35 -17.80 -5.28
CA VAL A 361 24.05 -19.22 -5.50
C VAL A 361 22.59 -19.44 -5.06
N PRO A 362 21.73 -20.06 -5.89
CA PRO A 362 20.39 -20.44 -5.47
C PRO A 362 20.49 -21.39 -4.29
N VAL A 363 20.13 -20.96 -3.10
CA VAL A 363 20.03 -21.85 -1.94
C VAL A 363 18.81 -22.74 -2.16
N ALA A 364 19.04 -23.90 -2.79
CA ALA A 364 18.13 -25.02 -2.76
C ALA A 364 18.17 -25.58 -1.34
N GLY A 365 17.17 -25.26 -0.53
CA GLY A 365 16.82 -26.00 0.67
C GLY A 365 17.64 -25.76 1.92
N GLU A 366 17.07 -25.00 2.85
CA GLU A 366 16.95 -25.46 4.24
C GLU A 366 15.82 -24.67 4.90
N VAL A 367 14.82 -25.40 5.36
CA VAL A 367 13.70 -24.88 6.15
C VAL A 367 14.16 -24.84 7.59
N ARG A 368 14.16 -23.65 8.19
CA ARG A 368 14.05 -23.52 9.65
C ARG A 368 12.72 -22.87 10.02
#